data_2337df9f8139093a6a47fdc4b464d9a8
#
_entry.id   2337df9f8139093a6a47fdc4b464d9a8
#
_cell.length_a   1.000
_cell.length_b   1.000
_cell.length_c   1.000
_cell.angle_alpha   90.00
_cell.angle_beta   90.00
_cell.angle_gamma   90.00
#
_symmetry.space_group_name_H-M   'P 1'
#
loop_
_entity.id
_entity.type
_entity.pdbx_description
1 polymer ?
#
loop_
_entity_poly.entity_id
_entity_poly.type
_entity_poly.pdbx_seq_one_letter_code
_entity_poly.pdbx_strand_id
1 'polypeptide(L)'
;MLKENFNELQIFLVVARERSFTKAAGKLGVSQSALSHAMKALEERLNIRLLTRTTRSVAPTEAGERIIACLEPRIASLEQELEALVQLNGTASGNIRLSAGEHAARSVVWPKLKPFLREYPEINVELVVDNGFVDIVEERFDAGIRLGESVDKDMIAVRIGPDMRMAIVGAPSYFATNPAPHTPHELQHHRCINMRLPTAGGLYHWEFEKEGKPLRVRVEGQVTFNLQAERLDAALSGFGIACLPEDRVQDYIKSGELIQVLQEWCPSFPGYYLCYPSRKQHPPAFALMIDALRYQE
;
A
#
# COMPACT_ATOMS: atom_id res chain seq x y z
N MET A 1 -5.66 33.54 24.11
CA MET A 1 -6.48 32.78 23.14
C MET A 1 -5.74 31.58 22.55
N LEU A 2 -4.64 31.73 21.76
CA LEU A 2 -3.96 30.56 21.15
C LEU A 2 -3.31 29.64 22.19
N LYS A 3 -2.61 30.18 23.18
CA LYS A 3 -1.89 29.43 24.22
C LYS A 3 -2.83 28.59 25.11
N GLU A 4 -4.04 29.03 25.31
CA GLU A 4 -5.06 28.34 26.15
C GLU A 4 -5.80 27.25 25.39
N ASN A 5 -5.84 27.33 24.06
CA ASN A 5 -6.60 26.41 23.20
C ASN A 5 -5.72 25.38 22.46
N PHE A 6 -4.41 25.47 22.59
CA PHE A 6 -3.51 24.67 21.75
C PHE A 6 -3.66 23.15 21.97
N ASN A 7 -3.75 22.73 23.23
CA ASN A 7 -3.93 21.31 23.57
C ASN A 7 -5.30 20.79 23.10
N GLU A 8 -6.36 21.58 23.29
CA GLU A 8 -7.69 21.19 22.84
C GLU A 8 -7.83 21.18 21.32
N LEU A 9 -7.11 22.07 20.62
CA LEU A 9 -7.02 22.03 19.15
C LEU A 9 -6.30 20.79 18.66
N GLN A 10 -5.24 20.33 19.34
CA GLN A 10 -4.62 19.04 19.03
C GLN A 10 -5.59 17.88 19.27
N ILE A 11 -6.31 17.87 20.40
CA ILE A 11 -7.35 16.89 20.69
C ILE A 11 -8.41 16.90 19.57
N PHE A 12 -8.88 18.09 19.17
CA PHE A 12 -9.84 18.26 18.09
C PHE A 12 -9.36 17.59 16.80
N LEU A 13 -8.12 17.85 16.38
CA LEU A 13 -7.54 17.26 15.16
C LEU A 13 -7.53 15.73 15.23
N VAL A 14 -7.14 15.15 16.38
CA VAL A 14 -7.14 13.69 16.54
C VAL A 14 -8.57 13.13 16.50
N VAL A 15 -9.55 13.75 17.18
CA VAL A 15 -10.94 13.31 17.18
C VAL A 15 -11.56 13.42 15.78
N ALA A 16 -11.30 14.50 15.06
CA ALA A 16 -11.77 14.72 13.70
C ALA A 16 -11.21 13.66 12.74
N ARG A 17 -9.91 13.34 12.87
CA ARG A 17 -9.19 12.34 12.10
C ARG A 17 -9.71 10.93 12.33
N GLU A 18 -9.89 10.55 13.60
CA GLU A 18 -10.37 9.20 13.96
C GLU A 18 -11.89 9.04 13.78
N ARG A 19 -12.64 10.12 13.58
CA ARG A 19 -14.11 10.16 13.51
C ARG A 19 -14.79 9.38 14.65
N SER A 20 -14.08 9.22 15.77
CA SER A 20 -14.48 8.43 16.93
C SER A 20 -13.78 8.88 18.20
N PHE A 21 -14.53 9.25 19.22
CA PHE A 21 -13.97 9.61 20.53
C PHE A 21 -13.27 8.42 21.20
N THR A 22 -13.77 7.21 21.01
CA THR A 22 -13.17 5.98 21.60
C THR A 22 -11.80 5.68 20.98
N LYS A 23 -11.69 5.75 19.65
CA LYS A 23 -10.42 5.55 18.97
C LYS A 23 -9.41 6.64 19.30
N ALA A 24 -9.87 7.92 19.30
CA ALA A 24 -9.03 9.06 19.67
C ALA A 24 -8.52 8.95 21.11
N ALA A 25 -9.36 8.51 22.04
CA ALA A 25 -9.00 8.29 23.45
C ALA A 25 -7.89 7.23 23.58
N GLY A 26 -8.04 6.09 22.89
CA GLY A 26 -7.00 5.06 22.83
C GLY A 26 -5.68 5.57 22.28
N LYS A 27 -5.72 6.41 21.24
CA LYS A 27 -4.52 6.97 20.60
C LYS A 27 -3.81 8.01 21.46
N LEU A 28 -4.57 8.79 22.25
CA LEU A 28 -4.03 9.83 23.13
C LEU A 28 -3.74 9.33 24.56
N GLY A 29 -4.05 8.07 24.88
CA GLY A 29 -3.81 7.50 26.21
C GLY A 29 -4.67 8.13 27.31
N VAL A 30 -5.87 8.66 26.98
CA VAL A 30 -6.77 9.32 27.92
C VAL A 30 -8.17 8.71 27.89
N SER A 31 -9.04 9.09 28.86
CA SER A 31 -10.42 8.61 28.85
C SER A 31 -11.28 9.33 27.81
N GLN A 32 -12.28 8.63 27.26
CA GLN A 32 -13.25 9.21 26.33
C GLN A 32 -14.01 10.40 26.95
N SER A 33 -14.30 10.34 28.25
CA SER A 33 -14.95 11.43 28.97
C SER A 33 -14.07 12.70 29.04
N ALA A 34 -12.77 12.55 29.28
CA ALA A 34 -11.81 13.65 29.27
C ALA A 34 -11.76 14.36 27.91
N LEU A 35 -11.71 13.58 26.80
CA LEU A 35 -11.76 14.14 25.45
C LEU A 35 -13.07 14.87 25.17
N SER A 36 -14.20 14.29 25.60
CA SER A 36 -15.50 14.93 25.42
C SER A 36 -15.62 16.23 26.17
N HIS A 37 -15.07 16.31 27.39
CA HIS A 37 -15.01 17.54 28.17
C HIS A 37 -14.09 18.59 27.54
N ALA A 38 -12.90 18.23 27.11
CA ALA A 38 -11.96 19.13 26.45
C ALA A 38 -12.56 19.72 25.15
N MET A 39 -13.22 18.90 24.35
CA MET A 39 -13.91 19.36 23.14
C MET A 39 -15.05 20.32 23.44
N LYS A 40 -15.87 19.99 24.45
CA LYS A 40 -16.96 20.88 24.88
C LYS A 40 -16.43 22.24 25.37
N ALA A 41 -15.38 22.23 26.19
CA ALA A 41 -14.74 23.45 26.68
C ALA A 41 -14.16 24.31 25.55
N LEU A 42 -13.54 23.69 24.52
CA LEU A 42 -13.05 24.40 23.34
C LEU A 42 -14.19 25.08 22.57
N GLU A 43 -15.25 24.32 22.25
CA GLU A 43 -16.42 24.81 21.50
C GLU A 43 -17.14 25.93 22.23
N GLU A 44 -17.28 25.81 23.56
CA GLU A 44 -17.88 26.86 24.42
C GLU A 44 -17.04 28.15 24.44
N ARG A 45 -15.69 28.02 24.56
CA ARG A 45 -14.80 29.19 24.52
C ARG A 45 -14.78 29.89 23.18
N LEU A 46 -14.84 29.12 22.09
CA LEU A 46 -14.88 29.68 20.74
C LEU A 46 -16.29 30.15 20.35
N ASN A 47 -17.31 29.75 21.09
CA ASN A 47 -18.71 29.90 20.75
C ASN A 47 -19.06 29.39 19.35
N ILE A 48 -18.38 28.30 18.93
CA ILE A 48 -18.54 27.68 17.61
C ILE A 48 -18.50 26.17 17.80
N ARG A 49 -19.40 25.45 17.15
CA ARG A 49 -19.32 24.00 17.06
C ARG A 49 -18.32 23.57 16.00
N LEU A 50 -17.38 22.72 16.37
CA LEU A 50 -16.34 22.18 15.50
C LEU A 50 -16.65 20.76 15.05
N LEU A 51 -17.45 20.02 15.84
CA LEU A 51 -17.84 18.64 15.54
C LEU A 51 -19.36 18.48 15.54
N THR A 52 -19.86 17.78 14.56
CA THR A 52 -21.21 17.23 14.54
C THR A 52 -21.18 15.82 15.12
N ARG A 53 -22.07 15.54 16.09
CA ARG A 53 -22.15 14.25 16.76
C ARG A 53 -23.50 13.61 16.48
N THR A 54 -23.48 12.37 16.06
CA THR A 54 -24.65 11.48 16.04
C THR A 54 -24.39 10.31 16.99
N THR A 55 -25.38 9.48 17.23
CA THR A 55 -25.19 8.26 18.04
C THR A 55 -24.23 7.24 17.41
N ARG A 56 -23.90 7.41 16.13
CA ARG A 56 -23.08 6.44 15.35
C ARG A 56 -21.81 7.04 14.74
N SER A 57 -21.69 8.36 14.67
CA SER A 57 -20.55 9.00 13.97
C SER A 57 -20.23 10.39 14.53
N VAL A 58 -18.97 10.78 14.34
CA VAL A 58 -18.45 12.12 14.61
C VAL A 58 -17.86 12.65 13.31
N ALA A 59 -18.20 13.87 12.91
CA ALA A 59 -17.67 14.51 11.72
C ALA A 59 -17.38 15.99 12.01
N PRO A 60 -16.37 16.61 11.38
CA PRO A 60 -16.13 18.04 11.45
C PRO A 60 -17.32 18.83 10.88
N THR A 61 -17.58 20.02 11.45
CA THR A 61 -18.44 21.03 10.84
C THR A 61 -17.66 21.82 9.78
N GLU A 62 -18.32 22.70 9.03
CA GLU A 62 -17.62 23.63 8.13
C GLU A 62 -16.53 24.44 8.84
N ALA A 63 -16.83 24.93 10.07
CA ALA A 63 -15.85 25.62 10.90
C ALA A 63 -14.70 24.68 11.32
N GLY A 64 -15.01 23.42 11.62
CA GLY A 64 -14.03 22.38 11.90
C GLY A 64 -13.11 22.10 10.72
N GLU A 65 -13.64 21.93 9.53
CA GLU A 65 -12.85 21.72 8.30
C GLU A 65 -11.92 22.89 8.00
N ARG A 66 -12.36 24.13 8.22
CA ARG A 66 -11.51 25.33 8.07
C ARG A 66 -10.35 25.33 9.06
N ILE A 67 -10.57 24.89 10.30
CA ILE A 67 -9.49 24.77 11.30
C ILE A 67 -8.53 23.65 10.92
N ILE A 68 -9.03 22.50 10.47
CA ILE A 68 -8.19 21.38 10.01
C ILE A 68 -7.29 21.84 8.85
N ALA A 69 -7.87 22.42 7.81
CA ALA A 69 -7.13 22.91 6.65
C ALA A 69 -6.08 23.99 7.00
N CYS A 70 -6.32 24.76 8.06
CA CYS A 70 -5.39 25.77 8.54
C CYS A 70 -4.27 25.19 9.40
N LEU A 71 -4.59 24.28 10.33
CA LEU A 71 -3.64 23.83 11.36
C LEU A 71 -2.80 22.62 10.92
N GLU A 72 -3.38 21.63 10.24
CA GLU A 72 -2.65 20.41 9.86
C GLU A 72 -1.37 20.69 9.08
N PRO A 73 -1.35 21.52 8.02
CA PRO A 73 -0.11 21.81 7.31
C PRO A 73 0.96 22.49 8.18
N ARG A 74 0.53 23.35 9.14
CA ARG A 74 1.44 24.09 10.00
C ARG A 74 2.03 23.22 11.10
N ILE A 75 1.22 22.32 11.68
CA ILE A 75 1.71 21.35 12.67
C ILE A 75 2.69 20.39 11.99
N ALA A 76 2.36 19.86 10.80
CA ALA A 76 3.26 19.00 10.05
C ALA A 76 4.60 19.70 9.72
N SER A 77 4.57 20.99 9.33
CA SER A 77 5.79 21.77 9.10
C SER A 77 6.61 21.96 10.37
N LEU A 78 5.95 22.22 11.51
CA LEU A 78 6.64 22.36 12.79
C LEU A 78 7.28 21.04 13.25
N GLU A 79 6.57 19.93 13.10
CA GLU A 79 7.10 18.59 13.38
C GLU A 79 8.33 18.30 12.53
N GLN A 80 8.31 18.63 11.24
CA GLN A 80 9.46 18.49 10.33
C GLN A 80 10.67 19.31 10.77
N GLU A 81 10.45 20.58 11.18
CA GLU A 81 11.53 21.43 11.70
C GLU A 81 12.12 20.89 13.02
N LEU A 82 11.27 20.39 13.91
CA LEU A 82 11.72 19.77 15.16
C LEU A 82 12.51 18.48 14.89
N GLU A 83 12.06 17.63 13.96
CA GLU A 83 12.79 16.46 13.52
C GLU A 83 14.14 16.83 12.88
N ALA A 84 14.18 17.87 12.04
CA ALA A 84 15.43 18.39 11.47
C ALA A 84 16.40 18.87 12.55
N LEU A 85 15.90 19.53 13.62
CA LEU A 85 16.72 19.96 14.74
C LEU A 85 17.26 18.79 15.58
N VAL A 86 16.46 17.75 15.77
CA VAL A 86 16.90 16.51 16.45
C VAL A 86 18.02 15.82 15.66
N GLN A 87 17.95 15.88 14.32
CA GLN A 87 18.95 15.28 13.45
C GLN A 87 20.29 16.04 13.41
N LEU A 88 20.32 17.32 13.80
CA LEU A 88 21.58 18.01 14.05
C LEU A 88 22.40 17.33 15.16
N ASN A 89 21.79 16.46 15.98
CA ASN A 89 22.43 15.63 17.00
C ASN A 89 22.84 14.23 16.48
N GLY A 90 22.77 13.94 15.19
CA GLY A 90 23.43 12.79 14.55
C GLY A 90 22.63 11.49 14.50
N THR A 91 21.38 11.43 14.96
CA THR A 91 20.53 10.23 14.85
C THR A 91 19.29 10.52 13.99
N ALA A 92 19.21 9.85 12.83
CA ALA A 92 18.02 9.93 11.99
C ALA A 92 16.85 9.22 12.69
N SER A 93 15.74 9.92 12.91
CA SER A 93 14.52 9.39 13.54
C SER A 93 13.28 9.82 12.78
N GLY A 94 12.17 9.11 12.96
CA GLY A 94 10.87 9.47 12.40
C GLY A 94 9.95 8.29 12.14
N ASN A 95 8.71 8.61 11.74
CA ASN A 95 7.69 7.63 11.39
C ASN A 95 7.38 7.73 9.90
N ILE A 96 7.43 6.61 9.19
CA ILE A 96 7.19 6.53 7.75
C ILE A 96 6.05 5.54 7.50
N ARG A 97 5.02 5.95 6.76
CA ARG A 97 3.88 5.10 6.40
C ARG A 97 3.89 4.79 4.91
N LEU A 98 3.95 3.52 4.58
CA LEU A 98 4.00 3.02 3.21
C LEU A 98 2.78 2.15 2.89
N SER A 99 2.27 2.27 1.65
CA SER A 99 1.27 1.36 1.09
C SER A 99 1.89 0.55 -0.05
N ALA A 100 1.70 -0.77 -0.02
CA ALA A 100 2.23 -1.66 -1.06
C ALA A 100 1.30 -2.85 -1.31
N GLY A 101 1.30 -3.37 -2.54
CA GLY A 101 0.73 -4.69 -2.81
C GLY A 101 1.56 -5.82 -2.18
N GLU A 102 0.94 -6.99 -1.99
CA GLU A 102 1.56 -8.15 -1.31
C GLU A 102 2.91 -8.52 -1.90
N HIS A 103 3.01 -8.62 -3.22
CA HIS A 103 4.26 -8.99 -3.90
C HIS A 103 5.36 -7.94 -3.67
N ALA A 104 5.05 -6.66 -3.89
CA ALA A 104 5.99 -5.56 -3.69
C ALA A 104 6.53 -5.54 -2.25
N ALA A 105 5.63 -5.68 -1.27
CA ALA A 105 5.99 -5.68 0.14
C ALA A 105 6.96 -6.82 0.49
N ARG A 106 6.69 -8.04 0.02
CA ARG A 106 7.46 -9.23 0.35
C ARG A 106 8.75 -9.36 -0.43
N SER A 107 8.69 -9.15 -1.76
CA SER A 107 9.81 -9.44 -2.67
C SER A 107 10.77 -8.27 -2.85
N VAL A 108 10.33 -7.02 -2.63
CA VAL A 108 11.15 -5.83 -2.90
C VAL A 108 11.37 -4.97 -1.67
N VAL A 109 10.29 -4.55 -1.00
CA VAL A 109 10.37 -3.55 0.08
C VAL A 109 10.99 -4.16 1.34
N TRP A 110 10.42 -5.25 1.85
CA TRP A 110 10.88 -5.84 3.10
C TRP A 110 12.33 -6.32 3.09
N PRO A 111 12.85 -6.97 2.03
CA PRO A 111 14.27 -7.31 1.94
C PRO A 111 15.22 -6.12 2.09
N LYS A 112 14.85 -4.94 1.55
CA LYS A 112 15.64 -3.71 1.63
C LYS A 112 15.43 -2.96 2.95
N LEU A 113 14.23 -2.99 3.52
CA LEU A 113 13.96 -2.38 4.83
C LEU A 113 14.68 -3.08 5.98
N LYS A 114 14.91 -4.39 5.91
CA LYS A 114 15.60 -5.14 6.99
C LYS A 114 16.97 -4.57 7.37
N PRO A 115 17.92 -4.36 6.45
CA PRO A 115 19.21 -3.75 6.78
C PRO A 115 19.05 -2.28 7.17
N PHE A 116 18.19 -1.52 6.50
CA PHE A 116 17.92 -0.12 6.77
C PHE A 116 17.45 0.11 8.22
N LEU A 117 16.47 -0.66 8.69
CA LEU A 117 15.95 -0.53 10.06
C LEU A 117 16.95 -0.98 11.15
N ARG A 118 17.92 -1.80 10.80
CA ARG A 118 19.02 -2.13 11.71
C ARG A 118 20.03 -1.00 11.83
N GLU A 119 20.25 -0.28 10.73
CA GLU A 119 21.17 0.87 10.68
C GLU A 119 20.55 2.10 11.35
N TYR A 120 19.23 2.29 11.22
CA TYR A 120 18.49 3.44 11.75
C TYR A 120 17.40 3.00 12.76
N PRO A 121 17.76 2.61 13.99
CA PRO A 121 16.83 2.03 14.97
C PRO A 121 15.75 3.01 15.47
N GLU A 122 15.97 4.32 15.33
CA GLU A 122 15.01 5.36 15.69
C GLU A 122 13.98 5.69 14.57
N ILE A 123 14.10 5.02 13.41
CA ILE A 123 13.12 5.16 12.33
C ILE A 123 12.09 4.04 12.45
N ASN A 124 10.82 4.41 12.52
CA ASN A 124 9.69 3.49 12.52
C ASN A 124 9.04 3.47 11.13
N VAL A 125 8.78 2.28 10.60
CA VAL A 125 8.10 2.10 9.33
C VAL A 125 6.82 1.29 9.51
N GLU A 126 5.69 1.88 9.14
CA GLU A 126 4.40 1.20 8.99
C GLU A 126 4.23 0.81 7.51
N LEU A 127 4.27 -0.47 7.21
CA LEU A 127 4.03 -1.00 5.86
C LEU A 127 2.66 -1.65 5.80
N VAL A 128 1.70 -0.94 5.21
CA VAL A 128 0.33 -1.46 4.99
C VAL A 128 0.30 -2.23 3.68
N VAL A 129 -0.09 -3.50 3.77
CA VAL A 129 -0.19 -4.39 2.62
C VAL A 129 -1.63 -4.43 2.12
N ASP A 130 -1.87 -3.79 0.98
CA ASP A 130 -3.17 -3.76 0.32
C ASP A 130 -2.99 -3.85 -1.20
N ASN A 131 -3.67 -4.83 -1.81
CA ASN A 131 -3.66 -5.01 -3.27
C ASN A 131 -4.65 -4.08 -3.99
N GLY A 132 -5.40 -3.26 -3.25
CA GLY A 132 -6.28 -2.23 -3.79
C GLY A 132 -5.53 -0.98 -4.22
N PHE A 133 -6.20 -0.15 -5.01
CA PHE A 133 -5.72 1.18 -5.34
C PHE A 133 -6.09 2.11 -4.17
N VAL A 134 -5.10 2.45 -3.34
CA VAL A 134 -5.25 3.34 -2.20
C VAL A 134 -4.80 4.74 -2.61
N ASP A 135 -5.63 5.76 -2.37
CA ASP A 135 -5.19 7.14 -2.47
C ASP A 135 -4.23 7.44 -1.30
N ILE A 136 -2.95 7.58 -1.63
CA ILE A 136 -1.90 7.77 -0.63
C ILE A 136 -2.01 9.11 0.11
N VAL A 137 -2.62 10.12 -0.52
CA VAL A 137 -2.81 11.44 0.09
C VAL A 137 -4.01 11.42 1.03
N GLU A 138 -5.15 10.87 0.61
CA GLU A 138 -6.35 10.75 1.43
C GLU A 138 -6.12 9.88 2.66
N GLU A 139 -5.43 8.73 2.48
CA GLU A 139 -5.11 7.77 3.55
C GLU A 139 -3.84 8.13 4.32
N ARG A 140 -3.19 9.27 3.97
CA ARG A 140 -2.02 9.83 4.66
C ARG A 140 -0.82 8.90 4.71
N PHE A 141 -0.54 8.22 3.63
CA PHE A 141 0.73 7.55 3.41
C PHE A 141 1.80 8.55 2.94
N ASP A 142 3.04 8.32 3.33
CA ASP A 142 4.17 9.11 2.82
C ASP A 142 4.55 8.69 1.41
N ALA A 143 4.39 7.39 1.11
CA ALA A 143 4.55 6.86 -0.24
C ALA A 143 3.70 5.62 -0.49
N GLY A 144 3.42 5.37 -1.79
CA GLY A 144 2.86 4.12 -2.29
C GLY A 144 3.84 3.38 -3.18
N ILE A 145 3.85 2.07 -3.10
CA ILE A 145 4.63 1.21 -4.00
C ILE A 145 3.71 0.70 -5.11
N ARG A 146 4.02 1.04 -6.36
CA ARG A 146 3.20 0.74 -7.54
C ARG A 146 4.05 0.20 -8.67
N LEU A 147 3.43 -0.53 -9.61
CA LEU A 147 4.05 -0.87 -10.89
C LEU A 147 4.24 0.40 -11.73
N GLY A 148 5.28 0.44 -12.54
CA GLY A 148 5.66 1.62 -13.30
C GLY A 148 4.58 2.15 -14.26
N GLU A 149 3.66 1.31 -14.68
CA GLU A 149 2.54 1.68 -15.55
C GLU A 149 1.40 2.44 -14.82
N SER A 150 1.44 2.47 -13.48
CA SER A 150 0.38 3.01 -12.61
C SER A 150 0.80 4.28 -11.86
N VAL A 151 1.77 5.05 -12.38
CA VAL A 151 2.27 6.26 -11.72
C VAL A 151 1.50 7.49 -12.17
N ASP A 152 0.91 8.21 -11.23
CA ASP A 152 0.22 9.48 -11.49
C ASP A 152 1.20 10.60 -11.88
N LYS A 153 0.77 11.50 -12.77
CA LYS A 153 1.61 12.59 -13.32
C LYS A 153 2.13 13.59 -12.29
N ASP A 154 1.45 13.71 -11.15
CA ASP A 154 1.80 14.66 -10.07
C ASP A 154 2.66 14.01 -8.96
N MET A 155 3.13 12.79 -9.19
CA MET A 155 3.95 12.03 -8.26
C MET A 155 5.41 11.96 -8.72
N ILE A 156 6.33 11.95 -7.76
CA ILE A 156 7.71 11.53 -7.99
C ILE A 156 7.74 10.00 -7.91
N ALA A 157 8.33 9.36 -8.92
CA ALA A 157 8.51 7.93 -8.98
C ALA A 157 9.99 7.56 -8.93
N VAL A 158 10.39 6.78 -7.96
CA VAL A 158 11.74 6.24 -7.82
C VAL A 158 11.70 4.74 -8.04
N ARG A 159 12.45 4.23 -9.03
CA ARG A 159 12.54 2.79 -9.28
C ARG A 159 13.17 2.08 -8.09
N ILE A 160 12.50 1.04 -7.58
CA ILE A 160 12.94 0.29 -6.41
C ILE A 160 13.14 -1.21 -6.66
N GLY A 161 12.77 -1.71 -7.83
CA GLY A 161 12.91 -3.12 -8.20
C GLY A 161 13.35 -3.31 -9.65
N PRO A 162 13.82 -4.54 -9.99
CA PRO A 162 14.11 -4.92 -11.37
C PRO A 162 12.83 -5.01 -12.19
N ASP A 163 12.98 -5.20 -13.49
CA ASP A 163 11.88 -5.59 -14.35
C ASP A 163 11.29 -6.92 -13.89
N MET A 164 10.01 -7.10 -14.13
CA MET A 164 9.24 -8.25 -13.69
C MET A 164 8.71 -9.04 -14.89
N ARG A 165 8.39 -10.29 -14.63
CA ARG A 165 7.68 -11.17 -15.57
C ARG A 165 6.60 -11.94 -14.82
N MET A 166 5.48 -12.20 -15.49
CA MET A 166 4.50 -13.16 -15.00
C MET A 166 4.82 -14.57 -15.53
N ALA A 167 4.50 -15.57 -14.71
CA ALA A 167 4.56 -16.97 -15.11
C ALA A 167 3.16 -17.59 -15.06
N ILE A 168 2.84 -18.34 -16.10
CA ILE A 168 1.61 -19.14 -16.17
C ILE A 168 1.99 -20.57 -15.78
N VAL A 169 1.46 -21.04 -14.65
CA VAL A 169 1.90 -22.28 -14.02
C VAL A 169 0.75 -23.17 -13.58
N GLY A 170 0.98 -24.47 -13.59
CA GLY A 170 0.08 -25.47 -13.01
C GLY A 170 0.84 -26.68 -12.54
N ALA A 171 0.27 -27.47 -11.63
CA ALA A 171 0.90 -28.68 -11.13
C ALA A 171 0.96 -29.79 -12.21
N PRO A 172 1.96 -30.70 -12.18
CA PRO A 172 2.00 -31.88 -13.04
C PRO A 172 0.73 -32.73 -12.95
N SER A 173 0.13 -32.85 -11.77
CA SER A 173 -1.13 -33.57 -11.56
C SER A 173 -2.29 -33.00 -12.36
N TYR A 174 -2.34 -31.68 -12.53
CA TYR A 174 -3.34 -31.04 -13.36
C TYR A 174 -3.12 -31.33 -14.83
N PHE A 175 -1.89 -31.21 -15.31
CA PHE A 175 -1.55 -31.44 -16.72
C PHE A 175 -1.56 -32.92 -17.11
N ALA A 176 -1.55 -33.85 -16.16
CA ALA A 176 -1.70 -35.26 -16.44
C ALA A 176 -3.06 -35.62 -17.11
N THR A 177 -4.09 -34.81 -16.84
CA THR A 177 -5.44 -35.00 -17.39
C THR A 177 -5.91 -33.86 -18.30
N ASN A 178 -5.16 -32.76 -18.36
CA ASN A 178 -5.48 -31.58 -19.15
C ASN A 178 -4.23 -31.18 -19.94
N PRO A 179 -4.15 -31.43 -21.25
CA PRO A 179 -2.96 -31.08 -22.06
C PRO A 179 -2.59 -29.61 -21.89
N ALA A 180 -1.28 -29.33 -21.82
CA ALA A 180 -0.79 -27.95 -21.60
C ALA A 180 -1.21 -27.03 -22.76
N PRO A 181 -1.67 -25.79 -22.48
CA PRO A 181 -2.07 -24.84 -23.51
C PRO A 181 -0.85 -24.32 -24.27
N HIS A 182 -0.94 -24.20 -25.59
CA HIS A 182 0.07 -23.62 -26.47
C HIS A 182 -0.19 -22.16 -26.80
N THR A 183 -1.43 -21.70 -26.63
CA THR A 183 -1.83 -20.29 -26.85
C THR A 183 -2.69 -19.80 -25.68
N PRO A 184 -2.68 -18.48 -25.41
CA PRO A 184 -3.53 -17.90 -24.35
C PRO A 184 -5.03 -18.14 -24.57
N HIS A 185 -5.49 -18.29 -25.82
CA HIS A 185 -6.89 -18.58 -26.13
C HIS A 185 -7.35 -19.95 -25.62
N GLU A 186 -6.45 -20.91 -25.53
CA GLU A 186 -6.76 -22.26 -25.03
C GLU A 186 -7.07 -22.27 -23.53
N LEU A 187 -6.67 -21.21 -22.78
CA LEU A 187 -6.99 -21.07 -21.35
C LEU A 187 -8.50 -21.10 -21.07
N GLN A 188 -9.34 -20.73 -22.05
CA GLN A 188 -10.81 -20.84 -21.90
C GLN A 188 -11.30 -22.31 -21.78
N HIS A 189 -10.46 -23.28 -22.11
CA HIS A 189 -10.75 -24.71 -21.94
C HIS A 189 -10.12 -25.30 -20.67
N HIS A 190 -9.44 -24.46 -19.88
CA HIS A 190 -8.80 -24.84 -18.65
C HIS A 190 -9.50 -24.24 -17.44
N ARG A 191 -9.38 -24.94 -16.29
CA ARG A 191 -9.69 -24.33 -14.99
C ARG A 191 -8.55 -23.40 -14.62
N CYS A 192 -8.84 -22.12 -14.47
CA CYS A 192 -7.87 -21.11 -14.07
C CYS A 192 -8.17 -20.61 -12.66
N ILE A 193 -7.13 -20.33 -11.91
CA ILE A 193 -7.21 -19.78 -10.56
C ILE A 193 -7.33 -18.27 -10.69
N ASN A 194 -8.53 -17.74 -10.47
CA ASN A 194 -8.85 -16.35 -10.69
C ASN A 194 -8.28 -15.43 -9.61
N MET A 195 -8.02 -14.18 -10.00
CA MET A 195 -7.70 -13.09 -9.10
C MET A 195 -8.83 -12.05 -9.13
N ARG A 196 -9.31 -11.67 -7.94
CA ARG A 196 -10.23 -10.54 -7.79
C ARG A 196 -9.45 -9.29 -7.45
N LEU A 197 -9.68 -8.23 -8.22
CA LEU A 197 -9.11 -6.90 -7.96
C LEU A 197 -9.94 -6.19 -6.90
N PRO A 198 -9.37 -5.83 -5.73
CA PRO A 198 -10.14 -5.22 -4.64
C PRO A 198 -10.82 -3.90 -5.06
N THR A 199 -10.12 -3.03 -5.77
CA THR A 199 -10.61 -1.71 -6.17
C THR A 199 -11.64 -1.76 -7.30
N ALA A 200 -11.40 -2.56 -8.33
CA ALA A 200 -12.28 -2.64 -9.48
C ALA A 200 -13.46 -3.61 -9.28
N GLY A 201 -13.41 -4.45 -8.22
CA GLY A 201 -14.43 -5.46 -7.91
C GLY A 201 -14.54 -6.59 -8.95
N GLY A 202 -13.86 -6.46 -10.10
CA GLY A 202 -13.84 -7.41 -11.21
C GLY A 202 -12.77 -8.50 -11.08
N LEU A 203 -12.83 -9.50 -11.94
CA LEU A 203 -11.77 -10.47 -12.12
C LEU A 203 -10.65 -9.83 -12.96
N TYR A 204 -9.39 -10.12 -12.58
CA TYR A 204 -8.24 -9.72 -13.36
C TYR A 204 -8.22 -10.47 -14.70
N HIS A 205 -8.17 -9.74 -15.81
CA HIS A 205 -7.94 -10.33 -17.12
C HIS A 205 -6.44 -10.55 -17.28
N TRP A 206 -6.06 -11.78 -17.63
CA TRP A 206 -4.65 -12.09 -17.82
C TRP A 206 -4.11 -11.38 -19.05
N GLU A 207 -2.98 -10.73 -18.89
CA GLU A 207 -2.34 -9.93 -19.92
C GLU A 207 -1.16 -10.71 -20.53
N PHE A 208 -1.17 -10.77 -21.83
CA PHE A 208 -0.16 -11.46 -22.64
C PHE A 208 0.31 -10.51 -23.73
N GLU A 209 1.49 -10.78 -24.26
CA GLU A 209 2.01 -10.10 -25.44
C GLU A 209 2.88 -11.06 -26.24
N LYS A 210 2.78 -11.03 -27.55
CA LYS A 210 3.68 -11.73 -28.44
C LYS A 210 3.95 -10.86 -29.66
N GLU A 211 5.23 -10.66 -30.00
CA GLU A 211 5.66 -9.84 -31.13
C GLU A 211 5.09 -8.40 -31.09
N GLY A 212 5.05 -7.79 -29.89
CA GLY A 212 4.52 -6.45 -29.68
C GLY A 212 2.99 -6.32 -29.78
N LYS A 213 2.27 -7.44 -29.87
CA LYS A 213 0.80 -7.46 -29.94
C LYS A 213 0.23 -7.84 -28.57
N PRO A 214 -0.37 -6.88 -27.83
CA PRO A 214 -0.99 -7.16 -26.55
C PRO A 214 -2.27 -7.97 -26.71
N LEU A 215 -2.51 -8.89 -25.78
CA LEU A 215 -3.70 -9.74 -25.73
C LEU A 215 -4.17 -9.83 -24.27
N ARG A 216 -5.47 -9.61 -24.04
CA ARG A 216 -6.12 -9.81 -22.74
C ARG A 216 -7.08 -10.97 -22.80
N VAL A 217 -6.95 -11.90 -21.88
CA VAL A 217 -7.79 -13.10 -21.82
C VAL A 217 -8.57 -13.12 -20.51
N ARG A 218 -9.88 -13.19 -20.61
CA ARG A 218 -10.72 -13.53 -19.47
C ARG A 218 -10.65 -15.05 -19.26
N VAL A 219 -10.30 -15.46 -18.05
CA VAL A 219 -10.20 -16.85 -17.66
C VAL A 219 -11.31 -17.20 -16.68
N GLU A 220 -11.67 -18.48 -16.63
CA GLU A 220 -12.71 -19.00 -15.74
C GLU A 220 -12.16 -20.18 -14.94
N GLY A 221 -12.74 -20.41 -13.74
CA GLY A 221 -12.34 -21.51 -12.89
C GLY A 221 -13.09 -21.54 -11.58
N GLN A 222 -12.85 -22.58 -10.82
CA GLN A 222 -13.63 -22.92 -9.63
C GLN A 222 -13.33 -21.98 -8.44
N VAL A 223 -12.10 -21.45 -8.37
CA VAL A 223 -11.62 -20.65 -7.23
C VAL A 223 -11.18 -19.26 -7.65
N THR A 224 -11.42 -18.31 -6.74
CA THR A 224 -11.05 -16.89 -6.92
C THR A 224 -10.49 -16.37 -5.61
N PHE A 225 -9.29 -15.81 -5.66
CA PHE A 225 -8.61 -15.23 -4.51
C PHE A 225 -8.18 -13.78 -4.79
N ASN A 226 -7.91 -13.02 -3.76
CA ASN A 226 -7.31 -11.69 -3.86
C ASN A 226 -5.84 -11.67 -3.43
N LEU A 227 -5.33 -12.74 -2.82
CA LEU A 227 -3.95 -12.87 -2.36
C LEU A 227 -3.18 -13.87 -3.22
N GLN A 228 -1.86 -13.72 -3.25
CA GLN A 228 -0.97 -14.58 -4.04
C GLN A 228 -0.73 -15.94 -3.40
N ALA A 229 -0.64 -15.98 -2.07
CA ALA A 229 -0.32 -17.21 -1.33
C ALA A 229 -1.35 -18.30 -1.63
N GLU A 230 -2.64 -17.96 -1.58
CA GLU A 230 -3.74 -18.89 -1.84
C GLU A 230 -3.81 -19.32 -3.31
N ARG A 231 -3.44 -18.42 -4.24
CA ARG A 231 -3.37 -18.77 -5.68
C ARG A 231 -2.23 -19.74 -5.95
N LEU A 232 -1.08 -19.54 -5.29
CA LEU A 232 0.07 -20.46 -5.39
C LEU A 232 -0.27 -21.82 -4.79
N ASP A 233 -0.86 -21.85 -3.60
CA ASP A 233 -1.27 -23.10 -2.94
C ASP A 233 -2.27 -23.89 -3.80
N ALA A 234 -3.27 -23.21 -4.35
CA ALA A 234 -4.24 -23.83 -5.25
C ALA A 234 -3.59 -24.40 -6.53
N ALA A 235 -2.58 -23.69 -7.08
CA ALA A 235 -1.85 -24.18 -8.25
C ALA A 235 -1.04 -25.44 -7.93
N LEU A 236 -0.30 -25.45 -6.81
CA LEU A 236 0.44 -26.61 -6.31
C LEU A 236 -0.49 -27.80 -6.00
N SER A 237 -1.67 -27.53 -5.50
CA SER A 237 -2.71 -28.54 -5.21
C SER A 237 -3.44 -29.04 -6.46
N GLY A 238 -3.09 -28.58 -7.67
CA GLY A 238 -3.66 -29.06 -8.94
C GLY A 238 -5.08 -28.57 -9.24
N PHE A 239 -5.55 -27.49 -8.61
CA PHE A 239 -6.88 -26.93 -8.89
C PHE A 239 -7.00 -26.27 -10.27
N GLY A 240 -5.87 -25.95 -10.93
CA GLY A 240 -5.87 -25.36 -12.25
C GLY A 240 -4.58 -24.63 -12.57
N ILE A 241 -4.66 -23.73 -13.54
CA ILE A 241 -3.56 -22.89 -14.00
C ILE A 241 -3.63 -21.53 -13.26
N ALA A 242 -2.50 -21.02 -12.79
CA ALA A 242 -2.37 -19.72 -12.15
C ALA A 242 -1.46 -18.78 -12.94
N CYS A 243 -1.75 -17.48 -12.90
CA CYS A 243 -0.86 -16.40 -13.33
C CYS A 243 -0.24 -15.77 -12.08
N LEU A 244 1.08 -15.93 -11.91
CA LEU A 244 1.81 -15.48 -10.71
C LEU A 244 3.12 -14.79 -11.11
N PRO A 245 3.69 -13.89 -10.29
CA PRO A 245 5.02 -13.37 -10.53
C PRO A 245 6.06 -14.50 -10.60
N GLU A 246 6.93 -14.45 -11.61
CA GLU A 246 7.88 -15.51 -11.91
C GLU A 246 8.84 -15.81 -10.75
N ASP A 247 9.30 -14.77 -10.05
CA ASP A 247 10.19 -14.91 -8.89
C ASP A 247 9.55 -15.71 -7.74
N ARG A 248 8.22 -15.73 -7.65
CA ARG A 248 7.47 -16.46 -6.60
C ARG A 248 7.30 -17.93 -6.90
N VAL A 249 7.43 -18.33 -8.14
CA VAL A 249 7.19 -19.72 -8.60
C VAL A 249 8.45 -20.39 -9.11
N GLN A 250 9.55 -19.66 -9.27
CA GLN A 250 10.78 -20.15 -9.89
C GLN A 250 11.34 -21.40 -9.18
N ASP A 251 11.32 -21.45 -7.86
CA ASP A 251 11.84 -22.59 -7.11
C ASP A 251 10.94 -23.84 -7.27
N TYR A 252 9.63 -23.66 -7.34
CA TYR A 252 8.67 -24.74 -7.62
C TYR A 252 8.75 -25.24 -9.06
N ILE A 253 9.13 -24.37 -10.02
CA ILE A 253 9.39 -24.78 -11.40
C ILE A 253 10.69 -25.60 -11.45
N LYS A 254 11.75 -25.16 -10.76
CA LYS A 254 13.02 -25.90 -10.69
C LYS A 254 12.88 -27.26 -10.01
N SER A 255 12.07 -27.36 -8.95
CA SER A 255 11.80 -28.63 -8.26
C SER A 255 10.86 -29.57 -9.03
N GLY A 256 10.17 -29.06 -10.06
CA GLY A 256 9.20 -29.82 -10.85
C GLY A 256 7.81 -29.90 -10.18
N GLU A 257 7.58 -29.18 -9.09
CA GLU A 257 6.26 -29.08 -8.45
C GLU A 257 5.27 -28.25 -9.29
N LEU A 258 5.78 -27.32 -10.09
CA LEU A 258 5.00 -26.57 -11.07
C LEU A 258 5.63 -26.68 -12.47
N ILE A 259 4.76 -26.73 -13.48
CA ILE A 259 5.12 -26.65 -14.89
C ILE A 259 4.73 -25.28 -15.40
N GLN A 260 5.69 -24.56 -16.00
CA GLN A 260 5.44 -23.28 -16.67
C GLN A 260 4.99 -23.52 -18.10
N VAL A 261 3.93 -22.81 -18.52
CA VAL A 261 3.39 -22.82 -19.88
C VAL A 261 3.30 -21.39 -20.41
N LEU A 262 3.13 -21.21 -21.72
CA LEU A 262 2.95 -19.91 -22.39
C LEU A 262 4.08 -18.90 -22.13
N GLN A 263 5.30 -19.35 -21.86
CA GLN A 263 6.41 -18.47 -21.47
C GLN A 263 6.72 -17.40 -22.52
N GLU A 264 6.60 -17.73 -23.79
CA GLU A 264 6.82 -16.79 -24.91
C GLU A 264 5.75 -15.69 -25.04
N TRP A 265 4.64 -15.82 -24.31
CA TRP A 265 3.55 -14.85 -24.25
C TRP A 265 3.63 -13.91 -23.03
N CYS A 266 4.58 -14.12 -22.13
CA CYS A 266 4.76 -13.36 -20.92
C CYS A 266 6.04 -12.52 -21.02
N PRO A 267 6.00 -11.31 -21.62
CA PRO A 267 7.16 -10.44 -21.72
C PRO A 267 7.55 -9.87 -20.36
N SER A 268 8.75 -9.30 -20.29
CA SER A 268 9.19 -8.52 -19.15
C SER A 268 8.54 -7.13 -19.21
N PHE A 269 8.21 -6.58 -18.04
CA PHE A 269 7.63 -5.24 -17.89
C PHE A 269 8.29 -4.50 -16.72
N PRO A 270 8.21 -3.14 -16.67
CA PRO A 270 8.78 -2.35 -15.58
C PRO A 270 8.27 -2.80 -14.22
N GLY A 271 9.21 -3.01 -13.28
CA GLY A 271 8.89 -3.43 -11.93
C GLY A 271 8.33 -2.31 -11.06
N TYR A 272 8.66 -2.34 -9.77
CA TYR A 272 8.07 -1.45 -8.78
C TYR A 272 8.78 -0.11 -8.65
N TYR A 273 7.97 0.92 -8.39
CA TYR A 273 8.38 2.27 -8.10
C TYR A 273 7.80 2.71 -6.75
N LEU A 274 8.59 3.44 -6.00
CA LEU A 274 8.15 4.22 -4.84
C LEU A 274 7.59 5.55 -5.37
N CYS A 275 6.30 5.79 -5.15
CA CYS A 275 5.57 6.95 -5.64
C CYS A 275 5.16 7.83 -4.46
N TYR A 276 5.51 9.13 -4.52
CA TYR A 276 5.18 10.09 -3.46
C TYR A 276 4.93 11.48 -4.03
N PRO A 277 4.14 12.35 -3.33
CA PRO A 277 3.80 13.69 -3.84
C PRO A 277 5.01 14.60 -3.99
N SER A 278 5.15 15.26 -5.14
CA SER A 278 6.29 16.13 -5.47
C SER A 278 6.38 17.41 -4.64
N ARG A 279 5.28 17.84 -4.00
CA ARG A 279 5.16 19.11 -3.27
C ARG A 279 5.45 19.04 -1.77
N LYS A 280 5.76 17.88 -1.23
CA LYS A 280 6.13 17.71 0.17
C LYS A 280 7.63 17.89 0.35
N GLN A 281 8.03 18.75 1.27
CA GLN A 281 9.37 18.69 1.84
C GLN A 281 9.45 17.39 2.66
N HIS A 282 10.37 16.51 2.31
CA HIS A 282 10.46 15.19 2.96
C HIS A 282 11.32 15.26 4.20
N PRO A 283 10.89 14.63 5.33
CA PRO A 283 11.76 14.43 6.48
C PRO A 283 13.04 13.69 6.06
N PRO A 284 14.19 13.99 6.69
CA PRO A 284 15.44 13.32 6.37
C PRO A 284 15.38 11.78 6.51
N ALA A 285 14.62 11.24 7.48
CA ALA A 285 14.37 9.80 7.60
C ALA A 285 13.76 9.21 6.31
N PHE A 286 12.83 9.94 5.69
CA PHE A 286 12.21 9.53 4.44
C PHE A 286 13.20 9.58 3.26
N ALA A 287 14.07 10.59 3.21
CA ALA A 287 15.12 10.69 2.19
C ALA A 287 16.10 9.51 2.28
N LEU A 288 16.56 9.16 3.48
CA LEU A 288 17.40 7.99 3.72
C LEU A 288 16.72 6.68 3.29
N MET A 289 15.43 6.54 3.58
CA MET A 289 14.67 5.38 3.14
C MET A 289 14.54 5.30 1.63
N ILE A 290 14.31 6.42 0.93
CA ILE A 290 14.29 6.46 -0.54
C ILE A 290 15.59 5.92 -1.10
N ASP A 291 16.73 6.36 -0.56
CA ASP A 291 18.06 5.92 -1.01
C ASP A 291 18.28 4.43 -0.72
N ALA A 292 17.85 3.95 0.44
CA ALA A 292 17.92 2.53 0.80
C ALA A 292 17.03 1.63 -0.09
N LEU A 293 15.87 2.13 -0.53
CA LEU A 293 14.97 1.39 -1.40
C LEU A 293 15.35 1.48 -2.88
N ARG A 294 16.13 2.48 -3.30
CA ARG A 294 16.50 2.70 -4.70
C ARG A 294 17.05 1.43 -5.34
N TYR A 295 16.61 1.13 -6.55
CA TYR A 295 17.17 0.05 -7.33
C TYR A 295 18.54 0.46 -7.90
N GLN A 296 19.53 -0.37 -7.67
CA GLN A 296 20.88 -0.27 -8.25
C GLN A 296 21.02 -1.42 -9.23
N GLU A 297 21.36 -1.11 -10.47
CA GLU A 297 21.63 -2.10 -11.52
C GLU A 297 22.91 -2.88 -11.26
#